data_f7c69fc7cd935cb0103904d82f104f55
#
_entry.id   f7c69fc7cd935cb0103904d82f104f55
#
_cell.length_a   1.000
_cell.length_b   1.000
_cell.length_c   1.000
_cell.angle_alpha   90.00
_cell.angle_beta   90.00
_cell.angle_gamma   90.00
#
_symmetry.space_group_name_H-M   'P 1'
#
loop_
_entity.id
_entity.type
_entity.pdbx_description
1 polymer ?
#
loop_
_entity_poly.entity_id
_entity_poly.type
_entity_poly.pdbx_seq_one_letter_code
_entity_poly.pdbx_strand_id
1 'polypeptide(L)'
;MKRLQYIIWYSLLLFVASCEKDTEPINFAPVPVTGETSGITRFEAILSGTVTPHPDSPQGQKHNIYFLVSSMSSKLLEAVDTIPGTKKAENEYTLTLNNLKPGTTYYYSIESSSGHNAVRGAIKEFTTLSTDIPSVTLSLTSKTENSISISGKVIDEGGATITAKGFVYKAYTVGANDPTFSDGTLVAGDSGENGSFTGAI
;
A
#
# COMPACT_ATOMS: atom_id res chain seq x y z
N MET A 1 82.76 3.73 14.19
CA MET A 1 82.17 4.19 12.92
C MET A 1 81.18 3.20 12.27
N LYS A 2 81.28 1.90 12.52
CA LYS A 2 80.32 0.93 11.89
C LYS A 2 78.95 0.88 12.51
N ARG A 3 78.77 1.26 13.76
CA ARG A 3 77.42 1.25 14.42
C ARG A 3 76.54 2.43 14.04
N LEU A 4 77.08 3.53 13.57
CA LEU A 4 76.33 4.71 13.16
C LEU A 4 75.69 4.52 11.77
N GLN A 5 76.32 3.73 10.90
CA GLN A 5 75.75 3.42 9.55
C GLN A 5 74.54 2.53 9.60
N TYR A 6 74.42 1.62 10.55
CA TYR A 6 73.21 0.77 10.69
C TYR A 6 71.98 1.49 11.17
N ILE A 7 72.16 2.54 11.97
CA ILE A 7 71.03 3.37 12.47
C ILE A 7 70.45 4.21 11.33
N ILE A 8 71.27 4.72 10.44
CA ILE A 8 70.78 5.49 9.27
C ILE A 8 70.06 4.61 8.27
N TRP A 9 70.49 3.37 8.06
CA TRP A 9 69.84 2.43 7.19
C TRP A 9 68.49 1.94 7.78
N TYR A 10 68.35 1.78 9.07
CA TYR A 10 67.10 1.39 9.73
C TYR A 10 66.10 2.52 9.76
N SER A 11 66.53 3.77 9.86
CA SER A 11 65.60 4.94 9.83
C SER A 11 65.08 5.21 8.40
N LEU A 12 65.83 4.83 7.35
CA LEU A 12 65.41 5.03 5.98
C LEU A 12 64.39 3.95 5.51
N LEU A 13 64.40 2.78 6.16
CA LEU A 13 63.45 1.69 5.83
C LEU A 13 62.04 1.89 6.43
N LEU A 14 61.88 2.82 7.38
CA LEU A 14 60.58 3.08 8.06
C LEU A 14 59.75 4.16 7.35
N PHE A 15 60.20 4.77 6.25
CA PHE A 15 59.48 5.83 5.55
C PHE A 15 58.77 5.40 4.27
N VAL A 16 58.80 4.12 3.91
CA VAL A 16 58.10 3.62 2.68
C VAL A 16 56.83 2.83 2.99
N ALA A 17 56.32 2.83 4.21
CA ALA A 17 55.09 2.12 4.58
C ALA A 17 54.00 3.10 5.03
N SER A 18 53.71 4.13 4.21
CA SER A 18 52.49 4.91 4.45
C SER A 18 52.10 5.68 3.20
N CYS A 19 51.63 4.95 2.23
CA CYS A 19 50.67 5.43 1.26
C CYS A 19 49.87 4.25 0.77
N GLU A 20 49.13 3.58 1.69
CA GLU A 20 47.87 2.99 1.30
C GLU A 20 46.97 4.19 1.02
N LYS A 21 46.82 4.48 -0.26
CA LYS A 21 45.68 5.24 -0.70
C LYS A 21 44.46 4.44 -0.26
N ASP A 22 43.79 4.87 0.82
CA ASP A 22 42.41 4.51 1.04
C ASP A 22 41.66 4.97 -0.21
N THR A 23 41.64 4.13 -1.23
CA THR A 23 40.66 4.25 -2.28
C THR A 23 39.35 3.79 -1.68
N GLU A 24 38.65 4.72 -1.04
CA GLU A 24 37.21 4.53 -0.77
C GLU A 24 36.61 3.93 -2.03
N PRO A 25 35.94 2.79 -1.95
CA PRO A 25 35.32 2.19 -3.11
C PRO A 25 34.37 3.24 -3.71
N ILE A 26 34.62 3.64 -4.94
CA ILE A 26 33.79 4.60 -5.66
C ILE A 26 32.39 3.99 -5.70
N ASN A 27 31.47 4.57 -4.93
CA ASN A 27 30.11 4.09 -4.87
C ASN A 27 29.29 4.73 -6.00
N PHE A 28 29.12 4.00 -7.08
CA PHE A 28 28.25 4.40 -8.19
C PHE A 28 26.78 4.19 -7.81
N ALA A 29 26.32 4.92 -6.79
CA ALA A 29 24.94 4.80 -6.33
C ALA A 29 23.97 5.31 -7.40
N PRO A 30 22.94 4.52 -7.76
CA PRO A 30 21.87 5.00 -8.62
C PRO A 30 21.05 6.07 -7.91
N VAL A 31 20.28 6.83 -8.69
CA VAL A 31 19.38 7.87 -8.17
C VAL A 31 17.93 7.37 -8.25
N PRO A 32 17.36 6.84 -7.16
CA PRO A 32 15.95 6.49 -7.11
C PRO A 32 15.10 7.73 -6.86
N VAL A 33 13.99 7.84 -7.60
CA VAL A 33 12.97 8.89 -7.42
C VAL A 33 11.62 8.22 -7.26
N THR A 34 11.00 8.39 -6.09
CA THR A 34 9.65 7.90 -5.83
C THR A 34 8.65 8.70 -6.68
N GLY A 35 7.91 8.02 -7.53
CA GLY A 35 6.89 8.60 -8.41
C GLY A 35 5.55 8.79 -7.69
N GLU A 36 4.53 9.21 -8.45
CA GLU A 36 3.16 9.37 -7.94
C GLU A 36 2.42 8.04 -7.93
N THR A 37 1.43 7.91 -7.04
CA THR A 37 0.52 6.78 -7.00
C THR A 37 -0.62 7.01 -7.98
N SER A 38 -1.08 5.93 -8.62
CA SER A 38 -2.25 5.94 -9.53
C SER A 38 -3.17 4.75 -9.24
N GLY A 39 -4.36 4.74 -9.84
CA GLY A 39 -5.30 3.62 -9.70
C GLY A 39 -5.72 3.36 -8.24
N ILE A 40 -5.79 4.42 -7.42
CA ILE A 40 -6.18 4.28 -6.02
C ILE A 40 -7.65 3.88 -5.95
N THR A 41 -7.91 2.73 -5.34
CA THR A 41 -9.23 2.21 -5.02
C THR A 41 -9.34 2.01 -3.49
N ARG A 42 -10.35 1.29 -3.05
CA ARG A 42 -10.48 0.87 -1.64
C ARG A 42 -9.46 -0.19 -1.24
N PHE A 43 -9.02 -1.04 -2.19
CA PHE A 43 -8.22 -2.23 -1.91
C PHE A 43 -6.95 -2.33 -2.74
N GLU A 44 -6.74 -1.40 -3.68
CA GLU A 44 -5.64 -1.43 -4.63
C GLU A 44 -5.02 -0.04 -4.83
N ALA A 45 -3.76 -0.03 -5.22
CA ALA A 45 -3.05 1.16 -5.67
C ALA A 45 -1.86 0.74 -6.55
N ILE A 46 -1.47 1.60 -7.49
CA ILE A 46 -0.29 1.39 -8.33
C ILE A 46 0.76 2.42 -7.94
N LEU A 47 1.86 1.95 -7.40
CA LEU A 47 3.03 2.77 -7.13
C LEU A 47 3.88 2.90 -8.38
N SER A 48 4.57 4.02 -8.52
CA SER A 48 5.55 4.24 -9.59
C SER A 48 6.85 4.83 -9.04
N GLY A 49 7.91 4.70 -9.80
CA GLY A 49 9.19 5.33 -9.51
C GLY A 49 10.20 5.12 -10.62
N THR A 50 11.26 5.89 -10.57
CA THR A 50 12.36 5.77 -11.49
C THR A 50 13.67 5.51 -10.75
N VAL A 51 14.59 4.78 -11.38
CA VAL A 51 15.94 4.57 -10.87
C VAL A 51 16.92 4.81 -12.00
N THR A 52 17.59 5.96 -11.94
CA THR A 52 18.60 6.32 -12.94
C THR A 52 19.96 5.77 -12.50
N PRO A 53 20.61 4.92 -13.30
CA PRO A 53 21.96 4.48 -13.01
C PRO A 53 22.95 5.66 -12.96
N HIS A 54 24.00 5.54 -12.13
CA HIS A 54 25.07 6.51 -12.16
C HIS A 54 25.78 6.46 -13.53
N PRO A 55 26.10 7.59 -14.18
CA PRO A 55 26.68 7.61 -15.54
C PRO A 55 28.00 6.82 -15.65
N ASP A 56 28.80 6.80 -14.59
CA ASP A 56 30.07 6.10 -14.53
C ASP A 56 29.95 4.66 -13.98
N SER A 57 28.74 4.15 -13.78
CA SER A 57 28.55 2.77 -13.34
C SER A 57 29.11 1.79 -14.35
N PRO A 58 29.80 0.73 -13.89
CA PRO A 58 30.24 -0.34 -14.78
C PRO A 58 29.07 -0.91 -15.57
N GLN A 59 29.23 -1.11 -16.88
CA GLN A 59 28.19 -1.71 -17.69
C GLN A 59 27.82 -3.10 -17.15
N GLY A 60 26.52 -3.33 -16.97
CA GLY A 60 26.01 -4.60 -16.45
C GLY A 60 25.92 -4.70 -14.93
N GLN A 61 26.15 -3.63 -14.18
CA GLN A 61 25.88 -3.61 -12.75
C GLN A 61 24.38 -3.83 -12.52
N LYS A 62 24.05 -4.91 -11.82
CA LYS A 62 22.66 -5.24 -11.47
C LYS A 62 22.28 -4.55 -10.19
N HIS A 63 21.15 -3.88 -10.22
CA HIS A 63 20.48 -3.33 -9.06
C HIS A 63 19.18 -4.07 -8.81
N ASN A 64 18.91 -4.40 -7.56
CA ASN A 64 17.62 -4.90 -7.14
C ASN A 64 16.75 -3.68 -6.80
N ILE A 65 15.58 -3.60 -7.42
CA ILE A 65 14.66 -2.49 -7.24
C ILE A 65 13.46 -2.98 -6.43
N TYR A 66 13.18 -2.28 -5.35
CA TYR A 66 12.09 -2.60 -4.43
C TYR A 66 11.22 -1.37 -4.16
N PHE A 67 9.99 -1.62 -3.81
CA PHE A 67 9.14 -0.65 -3.13
C PHE A 67 9.03 -1.05 -1.66
N LEU A 68 9.26 -0.07 -0.80
CA LEU A 68 9.01 -0.19 0.64
C LEU A 68 7.64 0.40 0.90
N VAL A 69 6.80 -0.32 1.63
CA VAL A 69 5.42 0.09 1.92
C VAL A 69 5.12 -0.12 3.40
N SER A 70 4.48 0.83 4.02
CA SER A 70 4.06 0.74 5.43
C SER A 70 2.80 1.56 5.68
N SER A 71 1.96 1.14 6.60
CA SER A 71 0.89 1.98 7.16
C SER A 71 1.38 2.92 8.27
N MET A 72 2.67 2.87 8.62
CA MET A 72 3.32 3.75 9.60
C MET A 72 4.62 4.28 9.01
N SER A 73 4.73 5.59 8.79
CA SER A 73 5.89 6.23 8.14
C SER A 73 7.23 5.93 8.82
N SER A 74 7.24 5.86 10.14
CA SER A 74 8.45 5.56 10.93
C SER A 74 9.03 4.16 10.65
N LYS A 75 8.22 3.21 10.18
CA LYS A 75 8.65 1.84 9.89
C LYS A 75 9.19 1.61 8.48
N LEU A 76 9.06 2.58 7.57
CA LEU A 76 9.70 2.50 6.25
C LEU A 76 11.23 2.39 6.33
N LEU A 77 11.83 2.92 7.41
CA LEU A 77 13.27 2.82 7.66
C LEU A 77 13.69 1.45 8.18
N GLU A 78 12.78 0.68 8.76
CA GLU A 78 13.02 -0.64 9.36
C GLU A 78 12.69 -1.80 8.41
N ALA A 79 12.39 -1.52 7.13
CA ALA A 79 12.10 -2.49 6.06
C ALA A 79 11.02 -3.50 6.43
N VAL A 80 9.77 -3.10 6.34
CA VAL A 80 8.68 -4.00 6.73
C VAL A 80 8.20 -4.85 5.57
N ASP A 81 8.00 -4.27 4.39
CA ASP A 81 7.62 -5.03 3.19
C ASP A 81 8.44 -4.52 2.00
N THR A 82 9.50 -5.25 1.66
CA THR A 82 10.28 -5.04 0.46
C THR A 82 9.66 -5.85 -0.68
N ILE A 83 8.95 -5.19 -1.57
CA ILE A 83 8.27 -5.84 -2.68
C ILE A 83 9.03 -5.52 -3.98
N PRO A 84 9.45 -6.53 -4.76
CA PRO A 84 10.15 -6.30 -6.02
C PRO A 84 9.32 -5.44 -6.98
N GLY A 85 9.93 -4.38 -7.51
CA GLY A 85 9.31 -3.56 -8.54
C GLY A 85 9.31 -4.25 -9.90
N THR A 86 8.25 -4.08 -10.65
CA THR A 86 8.17 -4.55 -12.04
C THR A 86 8.68 -3.46 -12.98
N LYS A 87 9.64 -3.81 -13.83
CA LYS A 87 10.17 -2.88 -14.85
C LYS A 87 9.11 -2.62 -15.91
N LYS A 88 8.72 -1.34 -16.08
CA LYS A 88 7.74 -0.89 -17.07
C LYS A 88 8.40 -0.35 -18.34
N ALA A 89 9.45 0.43 -18.18
CA ALA A 89 10.24 1.01 -19.26
C ALA A 89 11.70 1.15 -18.81
N GLU A 90 12.55 1.77 -19.64
CA GLU A 90 13.90 2.07 -19.21
C GLU A 90 13.88 2.99 -17.99
N ASN A 91 14.51 2.53 -16.91
CA ASN A 91 14.56 3.20 -15.60
C ASN A 91 13.21 3.41 -14.89
N GLU A 92 12.09 2.97 -15.45
CA GLU A 92 10.77 3.08 -14.84
C GLU A 92 10.32 1.75 -14.22
N TYR A 93 9.78 1.83 -13.01
CA TYR A 93 9.32 0.69 -12.24
C TYR A 93 7.94 0.98 -11.68
N THR A 94 7.12 -0.06 -11.60
CA THR A 94 5.78 -0.01 -10.99
C THR A 94 5.56 -1.19 -10.07
N LEU A 95 4.65 -1.01 -9.12
CA LEU A 95 4.15 -2.07 -8.25
C LEU A 95 2.65 -1.90 -8.06
N THR A 96 1.88 -2.93 -8.34
CA THR A 96 0.46 -2.98 -7.97
C THR A 96 0.33 -3.57 -6.58
N LEU A 97 -0.25 -2.80 -5.67
CA LEU A 97 -0.62 -3.26 -4.33
C LEU A 97 -2.06 -3.72 -4.34
N ASN A 98 -2.32 -4.87 -3.75
CA ASN A 98 -3.65 -5.47 -3.61
C ASN A 98 -3.93 -5.74 -2.13
N ASN A 99 -5.20 -5.98 -1.78
CA ASN A 99 -5.64 -6.32 -0.43
C ASN A 99 -5.33 -5.23 0.61
N LEU A 100 -5.31 -3.98 0.18
CA LEU A 100 -5.16 -2.83 1.07
C LEU A 100 -6.40 -2.66 1.95
N LYS A 101 -6.24 -1.98 3.08
CA LYS A 101 -7.37 -1.64 3.96
C LYS A 101 -8.02 -0.34 3.45
N PRO A 102 -9.35 -0.26 3.35
CA PRO A 102 -10.04 0.97 3.01
C PRO A 102 -9.76 2.11 3.99
N GLY A 103 -9.81 3.35 3.49
CA GLY A 103 -9.65 4.56 4.30
C GLY A 103 -8.30 4.63 5.05
N THR A 104 -7.28 3.95 4.56
CA THR A 104 -5.99 3.81 5.24
C THR A 104 -4.90 4.56 4.49
N THR A 105 -4.12 5.36 5.21
CA THR A 105 -2.94 6.02 4.65
C THR A 105 -1.76 5.06 4.66
N TYR A 106 -1.11 4.94 3.52
CA TYR A 106 0.10 4.17 3.30
C TYR A 106 1.24 5.10 2.91
N TYR A 107 2.41 4.82 3.42
CA TYR A 107 3.66 5.48 3.08
C TYR A 107 4.50 4.55 2.22
N TYR A 108 5.19 5.08 1.23
CA TYR A 108 6.00 4.27 0.33
C TYR A 108 7.25 5.02 -0.16
N SER A 109 8.22 4.26 -0.58
CA SER A 109 9.44 4.75 -1.23
C SER A 109 9.98 3.70 -2.18
N ILE A 110 10.64 4.12 -3.26
CA ILE A 110 11.42 3.22 -4.11
C ILE A 110 12.84 3.11 -3.58
N GLU A 111 13.39 1.90 -3.57
CA GLU A 111 14.76 1.62 -3.16
C GLU A 111 15.50 0.90 -4.27
N SER A 112 16.74 1.27 -4.48
CA SER A 112 17.70 0.53 -5.30
C SER A 112 18.81 0.01 -4.42
N SER A 113 19.07 -1.29 -4.46
CA SER A 113 20.16 -1.89 -3.72
C SER A 113 21.14 -2.63 -4.63
N SER A 114 22.42 -2.53 -4.32
CA SER A 114 23.51 -3.25 -4.97
C SER A 114 24.44 -3.78 -3.87
N GLY A 115 24.36 -5.08 -3.62
CA GLY A 115 25.10 -5.69 -2.51
C GLY A 115 24.65 -5.13 -1.15
N HIS A 116 25.57 -4.52 -0.41
CA HIS A 116 25.31 -3.96 0.93
C HIS A 116 24.83 -2.50 0.92
N ASN A 117 24.81 -1.86 -0.24
CA ASN A 117 24.43 -0.45 -0.37
C ASN A 117 23.03 -0.32 -0.91
N ALA A 118 22.18 0.36 -0.16
CA ALA A 118 20.81 0.70 -0.54
C ALA A 118 20.64 2.22 -0.59
N VAL A 119 20.03 2.72 -1.66
CA VAL A 119 19.67 4.14 -1.80
C VAL A 119 18.17 4.23 -1.98
N ARG A 120 17.55 5.19 -1.31
CA ARG A 120 16.10 5.38 -1.29
C ARG A 120 15.69 6.72 -1.88
N GLY A 121 14.57 6.71 -2.60
CA GLY A 121 13.87 7.92 -2.98
C GLY A 121 13.14 8.56 -1.78
N ALA A 122 12.57 9.74 -2.00
CA ALA A 122 11.77 10.41 -0.98
C ALA A 122 10.56 9.53 -0.57
N ILE A 123 10.19 9.61 0.70
CA ILE A 123 8.95 8.97 1.18
C ILE A 123 7.76 9.77 0.68
N LYS A 124 6.80 9.09 0.08
CA LYS A 124 5.50 9.62 -0.31
C LYS A 124 4.37 8.87 0.40
N GLU A 125 3.18 9.40 0.32
CA GLU A 125 1.99 8.79 0.90
C GLU A 125 0.82 8.79 -0.08
N PHE A 126 -0.11 7.88 0.13
CA PHE A 126 -1.43 7.87 -0.47
C PHE A 126 -2.45 7.33 0.53
N THR A 127 -3.72 7.67 0.34
CA THR A 127 -4.81 7.14 1.16
C THR A 127 -5.79 6.39 0.25
N THR A 128 -6.10 5.15 0.61
CA THR A 128 -7.13 4.36 -0.07
C THR A 128 -8.51 4.99 0.13
N LEU A 129 -9.42 4.76 -0.82
CA LEU A 129 -10.80 5.21 -0.68
C LEU A 129 -11.44 4.53 0.55
N SER A 130 -12.25 5.29 1.29
CA SER A 130 -13.04 4.76 2.40
C SER A 130 -14.18 3.87 1.90
N THR A 131 -14.71 3.02 2.78
CA THR A 131 -16.00 2.38 2.55
C THR A 131 -17.12 3.38 2.86
N ASP A 132 -18.11 3.44 1.97
CA ASP A 132 -19.32 4.23 2.17
C ASP A 132 -20.43 3.36 2.77
N ILE A 133 -21.48 4.01 3.27
CA ILE A 133 -22.70 3.29 3.70
C ILE A 133 -23.38 2.73 2.45
N PRO A 134 -23.74 1.44 2.42
CA PRO A 134 -24.50 0.87 1.31
C PRO A 134 -25.79 1.64 1.05
N SER A 135 -26.12 1.84 -0.21
CA SER A 135 -27.40 2.44 -0.60
C SER A 135 -28.38 1.37 -1.05
N VAL A 136 -29.62 1.47 -0.59
CA VAL A 136 -30.68 0.52 -0.88
C VAL A 136 -31.96 1.25 -1.31
N THR A 137 -32.73 0.60 -2.17
CA THR A 137 -34.12 1.02 -2.46
C THR A 137 -35.10 0.04 -1.86
N LEU A 138 -36.26 0.52 -1.52
CA LEU A 138 -37.37 -0.25 -0.93
C LEU A 138 -38.60 -0.07 -1.80
N SER A 139 -39.36 -1.17 -2.04
CA SER A 139 -40.61 -1.17 -2.76
C SER A 139 -41.62 -2.09 -2.09
N LEU A 140 -42.84 -1.62 -1.95
CA LEU A 140 -43.97 -2.43 -1.54
C LEU A 140 -44.43 -3.25 -2.76
N THR A 141 -44.43 -4.57 -2.64
CA THR A 141 -44.78 -5.47 -3.77
C THR A 141 -46.24 -5.89 -3.69
N SER A 142 -46.75 -6.20 -2.50
CA SER A 142 -48.17 -6.49 -2.28
C SER A 142 -48.58 -6.20 -0.84
N LYS A 143 -49.88 -5.98 -0.63
CA LYS A 143 -50.47 -5.76 0.68
C LYS A 143 -51.85 -6.44 0.74
N THR A 144 -52.07 -7.22 1.78
CA THR A 144 -53.37 -7.78 2.12
C THR A 144 -53.78 -7.30 3.53
N GLU A 145 -54.88 -7.80 4.05
CA GLU A 145 -55.34 -7.49 5.42
C GLU A 145 -54.33 -7.99 6.48
N ASN A 146 -53.64 -9.10 6.19
CA ASN A 146 -52.82 -9.82 7.17
C ASN A 146 -51.35 -9.98 6.77
N SER A 147 -50.95 -9.44 5.63
CA SER A 147 -49.58 -9.57 5.17
C SER A 147 -49.15 -8.42 4.27
N ILE A 148 -47.84 -8.16 4.28
CA ILE A 148 -47.14 -7.20 3.41
C ILE A 148 -45.99 -7.90 2.81
N SER A 149 -45.82 -7.81 1.48
CA SER A 149 -44.61 -8.25 0.76
C SER A 149 -43.80 -7.04 0.34
N ILE A 150 -42.52 -7.07 0.64
CA ILE A 150 -41.60 -5.97 0.42
C ILE A 150 -40.44 -6.49 -0.41
N SER A 151 -39.95 -5.69 -1.35
CA SER A 151 -38.69 -5.94 -2.03
C SER A 151 -37.71 -4.82 -1.76
N GLY A 152 -36.46 -5.18 -1.60
CA GLY A 152 -35.34 -4.28 -1.52
C GLY A 152 -34.33 -4.56 -2.61
N LYS A 153 -33.55 -3.56 -3.01
CA LYS A 153 -32.43 -3.71 -3.93
C LYS A 153 -31.27 -2.90 -3.42
N VAL A 154 -30.09 -3.54 -3.34
CA VAL A 154 -28.83 -2.84 -3.10
C VAL A 154 -28.44 -2.15 -4.40
N ILE A 155 -28.33 -0.83 -4.35
CA ILE A 155 -27.90 0.01 -5.50
C ILE A 155 -26.38 0.17 -5.50
N ASP A 156 -25.81 0.36 -4.31
CA ASP A 156 -24.35 0.47 -4.12
C ASP A 156 -23.99 -0.27 -2.82
N GLU A 157 -23.01 -1.14 -2.89
CA GLU A 157 -22.50 -1.89 -1.74
C GLU A 157 -21.61 -1.06 -0.80
N GLY A 158 -21.33 0.19 -1.17
CA GLY A 158 -20.41 1.06 -0.40
C GLY A 158 -18.95 0.56 -0.42
N GLY A 159 -18.62 -0.39 -1.31
CA GLY A 159 -17.29 -0.96 -1.45
C GLY A 159 -16.89 -1.98 -0.40
N ALA A 160 -17.83 -2.48 0.39
CA ALA A 160 -17.64 -3.62 1.29
C ALA A 160 -18.59 -4.75 0.90
N THR A 161 -18.18 -6.00 1.12
CA THR A 161 -19.04 -7.16 0.87
C THR A 161 -20.26 -7.13 1.77
N ILE A 162 -21.46 -7.19 1.20
CA ILE A 162 -22.71 -7.30 1.95
C ILE A 162 -22.83 -8.72 2.51
N THR A 163 -22.84 -8.85 3.81
CA THR A 163 -22.94 -10.15 4.52
C THR A 163 -24.36 -10.54 4.89
N ALA A 164 -25.26 -9.56 5.02
CA ALA A 164 -26.67 -9.79 5.35
C ALA A 164 -27.58 -8.72 4.74
N LYS A 165 -28.79 -9.09 4.37
CA LYS A 165 -29.84 -8.21 3.85
C LYS A 165 -31.13 -8.55 4.58
N GLY A 166 -31.98 -7.55 4.77
CA GLY A 166 -33.25 -7.77 5.42
C GLY A 166 -34.03 -6.48 5.64
N PHE A 167 -35.17 -6.61 6.33
CA PHE A 167 -36.06 -5.53 6.65
C PHE A 167 -36.24 -5.45 8.16
N VAL A 168 -36.39 -4.23 8.67
CA VAL A 168 -36.77 -3.98 10.04
C VAL A 168 -38.12 -3.27 10.03
N TYR A 169 -39.08 -3.78 10.81
CA TYR A 169 -40.36 -3.16 10.92
C TYR A 169 -40.82 -3.09 12.38
N LYS A 170 -41.70 -2.18 12.68
CA LYS A 170 -42.48 -2.12 13.94
C LYS A 170 -43.84 -1.52 13.70
N ALA A 171 -44.78 -1.78 14.62
CA ALA A 171 -46.07 -1.15 14.58
C ALA A 171 -45.94 0.38 14.67
N TYR A 172 -46.65 1.09 13.79
CA TYR A 172 -46.64 2.55 13.80
C TYR A 172 -47.37 3.07 15.02
N THR A 173 -46.74 3.98 15.73
CA THR A 173 -47.33 4.78 16.80
C THR A 173 -47.05 6.25 16.51
N VAL A 174 -48.01 7.13 16.65
CA VAL A 174 -47.84 8.56 16.41
C VAL A 174 -46.69 9.11 17.27
N GLY A 175 -45.72 9.73 16.63
CA GLY A 175 -44.54 10.28 17.30
C GLY A 175 -43.39 9.28 17.54
N ALA A 176 -43.55 8.01 17.12
CA ALA A 176 -42.45 7.05 17.20
C ALA A 176 -41.39 7.30 16.11
N ASN A 177 -40.11 7.04 16.45
CA ASN A 177 -39.03 7.04 15.49
C ASN A 177 -39.14 5.87 14.52
N ASP A 178 -38.40 5.95 13.40
CA ASP A 178 -38.25 4.86 12.46
C ASP A 178 -37.69 3.60 13.15
N PRO A 179 -38.07 2.40 12.67
CA PRO A 179 -37.57 1.15 13.24
C PRO A 179 -36.05 1.03 13.07
N THR A 180 -35.40 0.55 14.12
CA THR A 180 -33.95 0.26 14.11
C THR A 180 -33.72 -1.22 14.44
N PHE A 181 -32.48 -1.71 14.27
CA PHE A 181 -32.15 -3.08 14.66
C PHE A 181 -32.34 -3.38 16.16
N SER A 182 -32.37 -2.36 16.99
CA SER A 182 -32.49 -2.50 18.43
C SER A 182 -33.95 -2.54 18.90
N ASP A 183 -34.91 -1.96 18.15
CA ASP A 183 -36.30 -1.78 18.59
C ASP A 183 -37.33 -2.29 17.59
N GLY A 184 -36.91 -2.78 16.43
CA GLY A 184 -37.79 -3.35 15.42
C GLY A 184 -37.71 -4.87 15.33
N THR A 185 -38.65 -5.46 14.61
CA THR A 185 -38.61 -6.88 14.25
C THR A 185 -37.83 -7.06 12.97
N LEU A 186 -36.78 -7.92 13.00
CA LEU A 186 -35.96 -8.22 11.85
C LEU A 186 -36.60 -9.35 11.02
N VAL A 187 -36.72 -9.11 9.72
CA VAL A 187 -37.03 -10.12 8.71
C VAL A 187 -35.86 -10.27 7.77
N ALA A 188 -35.22 -11.46 7.76
CA ALA A 188 -34.18 -11.76 6.81
C ALA A 188 -34.72 -11.69 5.37
N GLY A 189 -34.02 -11.07 4.48
CA GLY A 189 -34.36 -11.02 3.07
C GLY A 189 -33.90 -12.26 2.35
N ASP A 190 -34.80 -12.88 1.59
CA ASP A 190 -34.40 -13.94 0.64
C ASP A 190 -33.53 -13.35 -0.48
N SER A 191 -32.46 -14.04 -0.82
CA SER A 191 -31.53 -13.59 -1.86
C SER A 191 -32.17 -13.70 -3.24
N GLY A 192 -32.32 -12.56 -3.91
CA GLY A 192 -32.69 -12.47 -5.32
C GLY A 192 -31.48 -12.16 -6.20
N GLU A 193 -31.68 -12.20 -7.51
CA GLU A 193 -30.66 -11.82 -8.49
C GLU A 193 -30.38 -10.31 -8.44
N ASN A 194 -29.16 -9.93 -8.93
CA ASN A 194 -28.74 -8.53 -9.06
C ASN A 194 -28.86 -7.68 -7.79
N GLY A 195 -28.54 -8.25 -6.64
CA GLY A 195 -28.57 -7.52 -5.37
C GLY A 195 -29.97 -7.28 -4.78
N SER A 196 -31.04 -7.80 -5.42
CA SER A 196 -32.41 -7.73 -4.88
C SER A 196 -32.61 -8.73 -3.72
N PHE A 197 -33.59 -8.45 -2.86
CA PHE A 197 -34.04 -9.33 -1.79
C PHE A 197 -35.50 -9.05 -1.45
N THR A 198 -36.20 -10.06 -0.99
CA THR A 198 -37.63 -9.97 -0.67
C THR A 198 -37.89 -10.42 0.76
N GLY A 199 -38.97 -9.95 1.35
CA GLY A 199 -39.43 -10.39 2.65
C GLY A 199 -40.94 -10.22 2.77
N ALA A 200 -41.55 -11.03 3.62
CA ALA A 200 -42.97 -10.93 3.93
C ALA A 200 -43.17 -10.74 5.43
N ILE A 201 -44.12 -9.89 5.77
CA ILE A 201 -44.51 -9.57 7.14
C ILE A 201 -45.99 -9.94 7.33
#